data_0d8aa01f73ec1f079232543e4549bbca
#
_entry.id   0d8aa01f73ec1f079232543e4549bbca
#
_cell.length_a   1.000
_cell.length_b   1.000
_cell.length_c   1.000
_cell.angle_alpha   90.00
_cell.angle_beta   90.00
_cell.angle_gamma   90.00
#
_symmetry.space_group_name_H-M   'P 1'
#
loop_
_entity.id
_entity.type
_entity.pdbx_description
1 polymer ?
#
loop_
_entity_poly.entity_id
_entity_poly.type
_entity_poly.pdbx_seq_one_letter_code
_entity_poly.pdbx_strand_id
1 'polypeptide(L)'
;MSATDGPSTYSDRKIIDAHLHVWASPEEAADKFPFFPGQEPTLPGDVDFLLQCMDEAGVDGALIVQPINHKFDHSLVASALKKYPSKFAGCCLANPAEDGVGIKQLEQLVLKDGFRAVRFNPYLWPSGQKMTNEVGKAMFAKAGELRVPVGFLCMKGLSLHIAEIEELCSEFPSTIVLLDHVAFCKVPKNDEESRAFAELLKLSRFPQVYVKFSALFRVSRMPFPYTDLSDALTKLISSFGASHIMWGSDFPFIVPECGYKGGKEAISLIAEKAQVTPSDMEYIWGKTARQLFPGHWL
;
A
#
# COMPACT_ATOMS: atom_id res chain seq x y z
N MET A 1 -32.82 9.18 33.46
CA MET A 1 -32.43 7.82 33.01
C MET A 1 -31.21 8.00 32.15
N SER A 2 -30.04 7.79 32.75
CA SER A 2 -28.75 7.90 32.06
C SER A 2 -28.46 6.59 31.34
N ALA A 3 -28.29 6.64 30.02
CA ALA A 3 -27.78 5.54 29.25
C ALA A 3 -26.29 5.38 29.58
N THR A 4 -25.94 4.28 30.21
CA THR A 4 -24.56 3.87 30.41
C THR A 4 -24.06 3.26 29.12
N ASP A 5 -23.16 3.95 28.43
CA ASP A 5 -22.37 3.36 27.35
C ASP A 5 -21.55 2.22 27.95
N GLY A 6 -21.91 1.00 27.58
CA GLY A 6 -21.17 -0.20 27.92
C GLY A 6 -19.82 -0.21 27.19
N PRO A 7 -18.78 -0.88 27.73
CA PRO A 7 -17.49 -0.95 27.09
C PRO A 7 -17.63 -1.65 25.73
N SER A 8 -17.21 -0.98 24.66
CA SER A 8 -17.04 -1.54 23.32
C SER A 8 -16.24 -2.83 23.43
N THR A 9 -16.85 -3.94 23.05
CA THR A 9 -16.25 -5.27 23.14
C THR A 9 -15.04 -5.33 22.19
N TYR A 10 -13.92 -5.88 22.63
CA TYR A 10 -12.67 -6.14 21.90
C TYR A 10 -12.83 -6.95 20.59
N SER A 11 -14.06 -7.32 20.21
CA SER A 11 -14.36 -8.23 19.10
C SER A 11 -14.39 -7.58 17.70
N ASP A 12 -14.27 -6.27 17.58
CA ASP A 12 -14.42 -5.55 16.29
C ASP A 12 -13.12 -4.99 15.70
N ARG A 13 -11.98 -5.25 16.36
CA ARG A 13 -10.67 -4.76 15.93
C ARG A 13 -10.09 -5.68 14.86
N LYS A 14 -10.14 -5.24 13.61
CA LYS A 14 -9.51 -5.93 12.47
C LYS A 14 -8.10 -5.40 12.22
N ILE A 15 -7.15 -6.31 12.00
CA ILE A 15 -5.79 -5.99 11.59
C ILE A 15 -5.67 -6.24 10.10
N ILE A 16 -5.40 -5.18 9.34
CA ILE A 16 -5.35 -5.21 7.88
C ILE A 16 -3.94 -4.85 7.40
N ASP A 17 -3.35 -5.74 6.64
CA ASP A 17 -2.10 -5.48 5.91
C ASP A 17 -2.42 -4.69 4.64
N ALA A 18 -2.16 -3.38 4.63
CA ALA A 18 -2.50 -2.50 3.53
C ALA A 18 -1.49 -2.53 2.37
N HIS A 19 -0.46 -3.38 2.43
CA HIS A 19 0.51 -3.53 1.34
C HIS A 19 1.29 -4.84 1.42
N LEU A 20 0.96 -5.74 0.51
CA LEU A 20 1.72 -6.96 0.28
C LEU A 20 1.60 -7.42 -1.18
N HIS A 21 2.41 -8.38 -1.56
CA HIS A 21 2.40 -8.98 -2.89
C HIS A 21 2.16 -10.49 -2.81
N VAL A 22 1.58 -11.06 -3.87
CA VAL A 22 1.57 -12.49 -4.11
C VAL A 22 1.98 -12.76 -5.55
N TRP A 23 2.67 -13.85 -5.78
CA TRP A 23 3.00 -14.38 -7.09
C TRP A 23 2.83 -15.89 -7.15
N ALA A 24 2.78 -16.42 -8.35
CA ALA A 24 2.56 -17.85 -8.56
C ALA A 24 3.68 -18.69 -7.93
N SER A 25 3.34 -19.87 -7.42
CA SER A 25 4.34 -20.90 -7.18
C SER A 25 4.95 -21.35 -8.51
N PRO A 26 6.11 -22.03 -8.51
CA PRO A 26 6.70 -22.57 -9.74
C PRO A 26 5.72 -23.45 -10.54
N GLU A 27 4.91 -24.25 -9.84
CA GLU A 27 3.91 -25.13 -10.43
C GLU A 27 2.77 -24.34 -11.08
N GLU A 28 2.24 -23.34 -10.36
CA GLU A 28 1.19 -22.44 -10.88
C GLU A 28 1.68 -21.62 -12.08
N ALA A 29 2.94 -21.17 -12.05
CA ALA A 29 3.55 -20.41 -13.14
C ALA A 29 3.75 -21.27 -14.40
N ALA A 30 4.07 -22.55 -14.25
CA ALA A 30 4.22 -23.49 -15.36
C ALA A 30 2.87 -23.86 -16.00
N ASP A 31 1.78 -23.84 -15.24
CA ASP A 31 0.45 -24.25 -15.68
C ASP A 31 -0.43 -23.07 -16.12
N LYS A 32 -0.64 -22.10 -15.24
CA LYS A 32 -1.76 -21.15 -15.38
C LYS A 32 -1.38 -19.66 -15.30
N PHE A 33 -0.38 -19.33 -14.48
CA PHE A 33 -0.05 -17.93 -14.17
C PHE A 33 1.43 -17.65 -14.47
N PRO A 34 1.84 -17.59 -15.74
CA PRO A 34 3.24 -17.43 -16.11
C PRO A 34 3.81 -16.11 -15.61
N PHE A 35 5.07 -16.11 -15.24
CA PHE A 35 5.78 -14.88 -14.95
C PHE A 35 6.03 -14.08 -16.23
N PHE A 36 6.05 -12.75 -16.07
CA PHE A 36 6.57 -11.91 -17.15
C PHE A 36 8.05 -12.24 -17.39
N PRO A 37 8.50 -12.41 -18.63
CA PRO A 37 9.87 -12.82 -18.92
C PRO A 37 10.93 -11.96 -18.21
N GLY A 38 11.83 -12.61 -17.48
CA GLY A 38 12.89 -11.97 -16.71
C GLY A 38 12.42 -11.35 -15.38
N GLN A 39 11.21 -11.68 -14.94
CA GLN A 39 10.64 -11.22 -13.65
C GLN A 39 10.31 -12.39 -12.71
N GLU A 40 10.99 -13.52 -12.89
CA GLU A 40 10.86 -14.67 -11.99
C GLU A 40 11.24 -14.26 -10.56
N PRO A 41 10.41 -14.60 -9.55
CA PRO A 41 10.71 -14.24 -8.17
C PRO A 41 11.84 -15.08 -7.59
N THR A 42 12.58 -14.49 -6.64
CA THR A 42 13.66 -15.19 -5.91
C THR A 42 13.21 -15.69 -4.54
N LEU A 43 12.00 -15.34 -4.12
CA LEU A 43 11.41 -15.72 -2.83
C LEU A 43 10.08 -16.43 -3.07
N PRO A 44 9.69 -17.41 -2.22
CA PRO A 44 8.33 -17.92 -2.20
C PRO A 44 7.36 -16.80 -1.79
N GLY A 45 6.21 -16.74 -2.43
CA GLY A 45 5.24 -15.66 -2.20
C GLY A 45 3.85 -16.00 -2.73
N ASP A 46 3.49 -17.29 -2.79
CA ASP A 46 2.18 -17.77 -3.20
C ASP A 46 1.12 -17.46 -2.14
N VAL A 47 -0.14 -17.59 -2.54
CA VAL A 47 -1.30 -17.27 -1.69
C VAL A 47 -1.40 -18.18 -0.47
N ASP A 48 -1.07 -19.45 -0.61
CA ASP A 48 -1.19 -20.42 0.51
C ASP A 48 -0.13 -20.12 1.58
N PHE A 49 1.09 -19.78 1.18
CA PHE A 49 2.13 -19.31 2.10
C PHE A 49 1.74 -17.98 2.78
N LEU A 50 1.15 -17.04 2.06
CA LEU A 50 0.63 -15.81 2.66
C LEU A 50 -0.43 -16.10 3.72
N LEU A 51 -1.39 -16.97 3.42
CA LEU A 51 -2.47 -17.33 4.35
C LEU A 51 -1.92 -17.92 5.65
N GLN A 52 -0.93 -18.80 5.56
CA GLN A 52 -0.24 -19.34 6.74
C GLN A 52 0.41 -18.22 7.56
N CYS A 53 1.16 -17.33 6.92
CA CYS A 53 1.81 -16.20 7.61
C CYS A 53 0.82 -15.26 8.29
N MET A 54 -0.32 -14.96 7.63
CA MET A 54 -1.38 -14.12 8.18
C MET A 54 -2.04 -14.75 9.40
N ASP A 55 -2.30 -16.06 9.34
CA ASP A 55 -2.93 -16.82 10.42
C ASP A 55 -2.01 -16.85 11.66
N GLU A 56 -0.74 -17.17 11.49
CA GLU A 56 0.28 -17.17 12.55
C GLU A 56 0.47 -15.79 13.19
N ALA A 57 0.29 -14.71 12.42
CA ALA A 57 0.44 -13.34 12.90
C ALA A 57 -0.88 -12.73 13.43
N GLY A 58 -2.03 -13.39 13.25
CA GLY A 58 -3.34 -12.84 13.58
C GLY A 58 -3.65 -11.60 12.76
N VAL A 59 -3.53 -11.69 11.41
CA VAL A 59 -3.89 -10.65 10.46
C VAL A 59 -5.18 -11.06 9.74
N ASP A 60 -6.19 -10.21 9.82
CA ASP A 60 -7.55 -10.54 9.36
C ASP A 60 -7.72 -10.44 7.85
N GLY A 61 -7.08 -9.45 7.23
CA GLY A 61 -7.22 -9.20 5.81
C GLY A 61 -6.04 -8.45 5.21
N ALA A 62 -6.01 -8.36 3.88
CA ALA A 62 -4.92 -7.66 3.19
C ALA A 62 -5.33 -7.01 1.87
N LEU A 63 -4.60 -5.94 1.51
CA LEU A 63 -4.59 -5.35 0.18
C LEU A 63 -3.44 -5.95 -0.63
N ILE A 64 -3.75 -6.83 -1.58
CA ILE A 64 -2.77 -7.41 -2.48
C ILE A 64 -2.44 -6.40 -3.59
N VAL A 65 -1.21 -5.95 -3.63
CA VAL A 65 -0.70 -5.07 -4.69
C VAL A 65 -0.12 -5.91 -5.81
N GLN A 66 -0.60 -5.72 -7.03
CA GLN A 66 -0.13 -6.44 -8.21
C GLN A 66 1.41 -6.41 -8.30
N PRO A 67 2.09 -7.57 -8.31
CA PRO A 67 3.54 -7.61 -8.40
C PRO A 67 4.02 -7.42 -9.84
N ILE A 68 5.24 -6.90 -10.01
CA ILE A 68 5.87 -6.75 -11.30
C ILE A 68 6.17 -8.12 -11.98
N ASN A 69 6.22 -9.17 -11.19
CA ASN A 69 6.46 -10.55 -11.65
C ASN A 69 5.45 -11.02 -12.69
N HIS A 70 4.20 -10.55 -12.60
CA HIS A 70 3.14 -10.80 -13.57
C HIS A 70 2.78 -9.56 -14.39
N LYS A 71 3.39 -8.40 -14.12
CA LYS A 71 3.17 -7.12 -14.80
C LYS A 71 1.67 -6.81 -14.94
N PHE A 72 1.17 -6.71 -16.17
CA PHE A 72 -0.25 -6.36 -16.44
C PHE A 72 -1.17 -7.58 -16.55
N ASP A 73 -0.68 -8.78 -16.34
CA ASP A 73 -1.52 -9.97 -16.15
C ASP A 73 -1.97 -10.05 -14.70
N HIS A 74 -3.20 -9.67 -14.45
CA HIS A 74 -3.82 -9.62 -13.12
C HIS A 74 -4.56 -10.92 -12.75
N SER A 75 -4.48 -11.97 -13.57
CA SER A 75 -5.28 -13.19 -13.44
C SER A 75 -5.03 -13.93 -12.12
N LEU A 76 -3.78 -14.00 -11.65
CA LEU A 76 -3.46 -14.62 -10.37
C LEU A 76 -4.12 -13.86 -9.20
N VAL A 77 -3.92 -12.55 -9.13
CA VAL A 77 -4.52 -11.74 -8.05
C VAL A 77 -6.04 -11.79 -8.13
N ALA A 78 -6.64 -11.62 -9.31
CA ALA A 78 -8.09 -11.74 -9.50
C ALA A 78 -8.63 -13.11 -9.02
N SER A 79 -7.89 -14.20 -9.27
CA SER A 79 -8.23 -15.53 -8.76
C SER A 79 -8.22 -15.59 -7.23
N ALA A 80 -7.21 -14.96 -6.59
CA ALA A 80 -7.13 -14.88 -5.12
C ALA A 80 -8.28 -14.05 -4.53
N LEU A 81 -8.61 -12.91 -5.14
CA LEU A 81 -9.75 -12.07 -4.72
C LEU A 81 -11.08 -12.84 -4.80
N LYS A 82 -11.29 -13.58 -5.87
CA LYS A 82 -12.49 -14.41 -6.07
C LYS A 82 -12.56 -15.56 -5.07
N LYS A 83 -11.43 -16.19 -4.76
CA LYS A 83 -11.36 -17.33 -3.82
C LYS A 83 -11.55 -16.90 -2.36
N TYR A 84 -11.07 -15.70 -2.00
CA TYR A 84 -11.08 -15.17 -0.63
C TYR A 84 -11.65 -13.75 -0.54
N PRO A 85 -12.92 -13.52 -0.94
CA PRO A 85 -13.49 -12.18 -1.12
C PRO A 85 -13.61 -11.36 0.17
N SER A 86 -13.71 -12.03 1.34
CA SER A 86 -13.74 -11.37 2.64
C SER A 86 -12.36 -11.12 3.25
N LYS A 87 -11.31 -11.72 2.68
CA LYS A 87 -9.94 -11.65 3.20
C LYS A 87 -9.06 -10.69 2.39
N PHE A 88 -9.28 -10.59 1.08
CA PHE A 88 -8.42 -9.81 0.19
C PHE A 88 -9.17 -8.74 -0.59
N ALA A 89 -8.54 -7.57 -0.71
CA ALA A 89 -8.81 -6.56 -1.73
C ALA A 89 -7.60 -6.47 -2.67
N GLY A 90 -7.80 -6.02 -3.91
CA GLY A 90 -6.72 -5.92 -4.90
C GLY A 90 -6.36 -4.48 -5.23
N CYS A 91 -5.08 -4.21 -5.43
CA CYS A 91 -4.56 -3.01 -6.03
C CYS A 91 -3.91 -3.38 -7.37
N CYS A 92 -4.53 -2.99 -8.50
CA CYS A 92 -4.01 -3.31 -9.82
C CYS A 92 -2.81 -2.41 -10.20
N LEU A 93 -2.07 -2.81 -11.22
CA LEU A 93 -0.95 -2.04 -11.77
C LEU A 93 -1.45 -1.23 -12.96
N ALA A 94 -1.21 0.08 -12.95
CA ALA A 94 -1.55 0.98 -14.05
C ALA A 94 -0.74 0.63 -15.29
N ASN A 95 -1.43 0.43 -16.42
CA ASN A 95 -0.80 0.23 -17.71
C ASN A 95 -0.76 1.56 -18.47
N PRO A 96 0.40 2.21 -18.65
CA PRO A 96 0.53 3.53 -19.25
C PRO A 96 0.50 3.51 -20.79
N ALA A 97 -0.05 2.48 -21.42
CA ALA A 97 -0.15 2.40 -22.85
C ALA A 97 -1.05 3.52 -23.44
N GLU A 98 -0.56 4.18 -24.49
CA GLU A 98 -1.20 5.35 -25.09
C GLU A 98 -2.43 5.01 -25.96
N ASP A 99 -2.66 3.74 -26.26
CA ASP A 99 -3.78 3.25 -27.08
C ASP A 99 -5.13 3.16 -26.35
N GLY A 100 -5.20 3.61 -25.10
CA GLY A 100 -6.39 3.57 -24.23
C GLY A 100 -6.68 2.21 -23.63
N VAL A 101 -5.86 1.20 -23.88
CA VAL A 101 -6.00 -0.15 -23.28
C VAL A 101 -5.90 -0.09 -21.77
N GLY A 102 -4.99 0.74 -21.24
CA GLY A 102 -4.78 0.86 -19.79
C GLY A 102 -6.03 1.34 -19.02
N ILE A 103 -6.76 2.33 -19.57
CA ILE A 103 -8.00 2.84 -18.98
C ILE A 103 -9.10 1.78 -19.00
N LYS A 104 -9.28 1.08 -20.12
CA LYS A 104 -10.25 -0.01 -20.25
C LYS A 104 -9.93 -1.16 -19.31
N GLN A 105 -8.65 -1.50 -19.16
CA GLN A 105 -8.19 -2.53 -18.24
C GLN A 105 -8.49 -2.12 -16.78
N LEU A 106 -8.23 -0.87 -16.39
CA LEU A 106 -8.57 -0.35 -15.06
C LEU A 106 -10.07 -0.48 -14.78
N GLU A 107 -10.93 -0.05 -15.71
CA GLU A 107 -12.39 -0.20 -15.56
C GLU A 107 -12.81 -1.66 -15.38
N GLN A 108 -12.29 -2.56 -16.21
CA GLN A 108 -12.61 -3.99 -16.09
C GLN A 108 -12.19 -4.56 -14.76
N LEU A 109 -10.94 -4.33 -14.33
CA LEU A 109 -10.39 -4.84 -13.08
C LEU A 109 -11.19 -4.35 -11.87
N VAL A 110 -11.60 -3.09 -11.86
CA VAL A 110 -12.39 -2.52 -10.76
C VAL A 110 -13.84 -3.01 -10.78
N LEU A 111 -14.50 -2.99 -11.95
CA LEU A 111 -15.93 -3.25 -12.02
C LEU A 111 -16.28 -4.73 -12.06
N LYS A 112 -15.35 -5.60 -12.55
CA LYS A 112 -15.63 -7.04 -12.75
C LYS A 112 -14.76 -7.95 -11.91
N ASP A 113 -13.48 -7.60 -11.71
CA ASP A 113 -12.50 -8.52 -11.13
C ASP A 113 -12.18 -8.24 -9.65
N GLY A 114 -12.87 -7.26 -9.04
CA GLY A 114 -12.82 -7.02 -7.60
C GLY A 114 -11.65 -6.17 -7.10
N PHE A 115 -10.89 -5.54 -8.00
CA PHE A 115 -9.85 -4.59 -7.59
C PHE A 115 -10.46 -3.32 -6.98
N ARG A 116 -9.77 -2.74 -5.99
CA ARG A 116 -10.25 -1.58 -5.22
C ARG A 116 -9.22 -0.44 -5.14
N ALA A 117 -8.09 -0.58 -5.78
CA ALA A 117 -7.06 0.46 -5.92
C ALA A 117 -6.27 0.22 -7.20
N VAL A 118 -5.54 1.25 -7.65
CA VAL A 118 -4.57 1.16 -8.74
C VAL A 118 -3.23 1.74 -8.30
N ARG A 119 -2.11 1.13 -8.69
CA ARG A 119 -0.76 1.62 -8.39
C ARG A 119 -0.10 2.20 -9.63
N PHE A 120 0.34 3.44 -9.56
CA PHE A 120 1.23 4.08 -10.52
C PHE A 120 2.67 3.70 -10.17
N ASN A 121 3.31 3.02 -11.13
CA ASN A 121 4.73 2.72 -11.07
C ASN A 121 5.43 3.56 -12.14
N PRO A 122 6.12 4.65 -11.79
CA PRO A 122 6.70 5.59 -12.75
C PRO A 122 7.72 4.94 -13.70
N TYR A 123 8.29 3.80 -13.29
CA TYR A 123 9.29 3.08 -14.09
C TYR A 123 8.67 2.24 -15.21
N LEU A 124 7.35 2.21 -15.32
CA LEU A 124 6.60 1.58 -16.41
C LEU A 124 6.14 2.59 -17.47
N TRP A 125 6.22 3.89 -17.17
CA TRP A 125 5.97 4.92 -18.19
C TRP A 125 7.10 4.88 -19.24
N PRO A 126 6.77 5.13 -20.51
CA PRO A 126 7.79 5.22 -21.56
C PRO A 126 8.89 6.21 -21.19
N SER A 127 10.12 5.96 -21.65
CA SER A 127 11.29 6.79 -21.31
C SER A 127 11.05 8.27 -21.62
N GLY A 128 11.31 9.13 -20.63
CA GLY A 128 11.09 10.57 -20.73
C GLY A 128 9.67 11.05 -20.51
N GLN A 129 8.72 10.14 -20.35
CA GLN A 129 7.34 10.49 -20.03
C GLN A 129 7.09 10.55 -18.52
N LYS A 130 6.13 11.38 -18.12
CA LYS A 130 5.73 11.59 -16.73
C LYS A 130 4.36 10.95 -16.46
N MET A 131 4.10 10.64 -15.20
CA MET A 131 2.77 10.18 -14.76
C MET A 131 1.67 11.26 -14.94
N THR A 132 2.07 12.51 -15.18
CA THR A 132 1.17 13.65 -15.50
C THR A 132 0.95 13.85 -16.99
N ASN A 133 1.38 12.91 -17.86
CA ASN A 133 0.98 12.95 -19.26
C ASN A 133 -0.53 12.70 -19.43
N GLU A 134 -1.06 12.84 -20.65
CA GLU A 134 -2.48 12.69 -20.92
C GLU A 134 -3.05 11.35 -20.44
N VAL A 135 -2.31 10.25 -20.65
CA VAL A 135 -2.72 8.90 -20.19
C VAL A 135 -2.75 8.79 -18.69
N GLY A 136 -1.71 9.30 -18.00
CA GLY A 136 -1.64 9.30 -16.54
C GLY A 136 -2.76 10.12 -15.91
N LYS A 137 -3.00 11.34 -16.41
CA LYS A 137 -4.13 12.18 -15.95
C LYS A 137 -5.48 11.54 -16.21
N ALA A 138 -5.69 10.94 -17.38
CA ALA A 138 -6.94 10.24 -17.71
C ALA A 138 -7.18 9.03 -16.80
N MET A 139 -6.14 8.23 -16.50
CA MET A 139 -6.27 7.11 -15.54
C MET A 139 -6.50 7.60 -14.12
N PHE A 140 -5.85 8.69 -13.72
CA PHE A 140 -6.00 9.26 -12.37
C PHE A 140 -7.42 9.81 -12.16
N ALA A 141 -7.97 10.52 -13.15
CA ALA A 141 -9.35 10.97 -13.18
C ALA A 141 -10.34 9.78 -13.14
N LYS A 142 -10.08 8.75 -13.96
CA LYS A 142 -10.90 7.53 -14.00
C LYS A 142 -10.91 6.80 -12.66
N ALA A 143 -9.78 6.72 -11.97
CA ALA A 143 -9.72 6.14 -10.62
C ALA A 143 -10.61 6.92 -9.63
N GLY A 144 -10.61 8.25 -9.71
CA GLY A 144 -11.51 9.11 -8.94
C GLY A 144 -12.99 8.85 -9.25
N GLU A 145 -13.38 8.74 -10.53
CA GLU A 145 -14.75 8.39 -10.96
C GLU A 145 -15.17 7.01 -10.41
N LEU A 146 -14.26 6.04 -10.44
CA LEU A 146 -14.49 4.69 -9.92
C LEU A 146 -14.40 4.61 -8.38
N ARG A 147 -14.04 5.72 -7.71
CA ARG A 147 -13.83 5.82 -6.25
C ARG A 147 -12.81 4.82 -5.73
N VAL A 148 -11.73 4.62 -6.47
CA VAL A 148 -10.60 3.78 -6.06
C VAL A 148 -9.35 4.63 -5.87
N PRO A 149 -8.58 4.40 -4.79
CA PRO A 149 -7.33 5.12 -4.55
C PRO A 149 -6.26 4.84 -5.61
N VAL A 150 -5.38 5.83 -5.83
CA VAL A 150 -4.16 5.70 -6.64
C VAL A 150 -2.94 5.63 -5.73
N GLY A 151 -2.22 4.52 -5.77
CA GLY A 151 -0.94 4.34 -5.08
C GLY A 151 0.24 4.83 -5.92
N PHE A 152 1.26 5.39 -5.28
CA PHE A 152 2.49 5.81 -5.92
C PHE A 152 3.70 5.05 -5.40
N LEU A 153 4.49 4.46 -6.30
CA LEU A 153 5.75 3.80 -6.01
C LEU A 153 6.94 4.75 -6.26
N CYS A 154 7.47 5.36 -5.20
CA CYS A 154 8.61 6.30 -5.27
C CYS A 154 9.96 5.62 -4.97
N MET A 155 10.21 4.40 -5.47
CA MET A 155 11.33 3.54 -5.10
C MET A 155 12.72 4.21 -5.22
N LYS A 156 12.92 5.10 -6.20
CA LYS A 156 14.19 5.84 -6.40
C LYS A 156 14.23 7.19 -5.66
N GLY A 157 13.21 7.49 -4.85
CA GLY A 157 13.09 8.68 -4.04
C GLY A 157 11.91 9.57 -4.41
N LEU A 158 11.27 10.14 -3.40
CA LEU A 158 10.10 11.02 -3.54
C LEU A 158 10.43 12.26 -4.38
N SER A 159 11.60 12.85 -4.22
CA SER A 159 12.02 14.08 -4.91
C SER A 159 11.94 14.00 -6.44
N LEU A 160 12.01 12.80 -7.01
CA LEU A 160 11.86 12.59 -8.45
C LEU A 160 10.40 12.70 -8.94
N HIS A 161 9.44 12.55 -8.04
CA HIS A 161 8.03 12.38 -8.41
C HIS A 161 7.09 13.34 -7.67
N ILE A 162 7.59 14.10 -6.70
CA ILE A 162 6.74 14.95 -5.85
C ILE A 162 5.97 16.01 -6.65
N ALA A 163 6.61 16.63 -7.63
CA ALA A 163 5.94 17.64 -8.47
C ALA A 163 4.77 17.05 -9.27
N GLU A 164 4.92 15.81 -9.76
CA GLU A 164 3.84 15.09 -10.47
C GLU A 164 2.69 14.73 -9.53
N ILE A 165 3.02 14.27 -8.31
CA ILE A 165 2.01 13.92 -7.27
C ILE A 165 1.23 15.18 -6.86
N GLU A 166 1.91 16.30 -6.63
CA GLU A 166 1.28 17.58 -6.28
C GLU A 166 0.38 18.12 -7.40
N GLU A 167 0.82 18.01 -8.66
CA GLU A 167 0.03 18.37 -9.83
C GLU A 167 -1.26 17.55 -9.90
N LEU A 168 -1.16 16.20 -9.78
CA LEU A 168 -2.32 15.31 -9.81
C LEU A 168 -3.26 15.55 -8.63
N CYS A 169 -2.74 15.75 -7.41
CA CYS A 169 -3.55 16.07 -6.23
C CYS A 169 -4.31 17.40 -6.39
N SER A 170 -3.66 18.40 -7.00
CA SER A 170 -4.26 19.74 -7.19
C SER A 170 -5.33 19.72 -8.27
N GLU A 171 -5.09 19.02 -9.37
CA GLU A 171 -6.01 18.95 -10.51
C GLU A 171 -7.22 18.04 -10.22
N PHE A 172 -7.01 16.97 -9.41
CA PHE A 172 -8.04 15.96 -9.11
C PHE A 172 -8.24 15.79 -7.59
N PRO A 173 -8.79 16.78 -6.88
CA PRO A 173 -8.85 16.76 -5.40
C PRO A 173 -9.76 15.68 -4.81
N SER A 174 -10.61 15.04 -5.62
CA SER A 174 -11.49 13.94 -5.18
C SER A 174 -10.83 12.55 -5.28
N THR A 175 -9.69 12.43 -5.97
CA THR A 175 -8.98 11.16 -6.14
C THR A 175 -8.07 10.92 -4.94
N ILE A 176 -8.30 9.83 -4.21
CA ILE A 176 -7.48 9.45 -3.06
C ILE A 176 -6.11 8.96 -3.50
N VAL A 177 -5.09 9.37 -2.78
CA VAL A 177 -3.68 9.04 -3.04
C VAL A 177 -3.11 8.21 -1.90
N LEU A 178 -2.39 7.12 -2.22
CA LEU A 178 -1.66 6.28 -1.29
C LEU A 178 -0.17 6.37 -1.58
N LEU A 179 0.63 6.76 -0.60
CA LEU A 179 2.09 6.78 -0.73
C LEU A 179 2.67 5.48 -0.17
N ASP A 180 3.20 4.62 -1.04
CA ASP A 180 3.80 3.36 -0.63
C ASP A 180 5.10 3.58 0.17
N HIS A 181 5.27 2.86 1.29
CA HIS A 181 6.51 2.76 2.06
C HIS A 181 7.09 4.12 2.49
N VAL A 182 6.24 4.98 3.08
CA VAL A 182 6.65 6.34 3.49
C VAL A 182 7.24 7.12 2.31
N ALA A 183 6.72 6.88 1.08
CA ALA A 183 7.26 7.38 -0.19
C ALA A 183 8.78 7.10 -0.38
N PHE A 184 9.29 6.01 0.21
CA PHE A 184 10.71 5.61 0.26
C PHE A 184 11.64 6.66 0.93
N CYS A 185 11.08 7.57 1.72
CA CYS A 185 11.86 8.47 2.55
C CYS A 185 12.47 7.70 3.72
N LYS A 186 13.77 7.45 3.66
CA LYS A 186 14.52 6.80 4.74
C LYS A 186 14.64 7.72 5.95
N VAL A 187 14.93 7.14 7.14
CA VAL A 187 15.34 7.95 8.30
C VAL A 187 16.48 8.86 7.89
N PRO A 188 16.32 10.20 7.99
CA PRO A 188 17.28 11.14 7.46
C PRO A 188 18.65 11.06 8.15
N LYS A 189 19.74 11.03 7.39
CA LYS A 189 21.13 11.10 7.88
C LYS A 189 21.92 12.30 7.33
N ASN A 190 21.31 13.07 6.44
CA ASN A 190 21.89 14.27 5.82
C ASN A 190 20.78 15.27 5.44
N ASP A 191 21.18 16.46 5.00
CA ASP A 191 20.27 17.55 4.66
C ASP A 191 19.37 17.24 3.47
N GLU A 192 19.83 16.46 2.49
CA GLU A 192 19.03 16.06 1.32
C GLU A 192 17.89 15.14 1.74
N GLU A 193 18.18 14.11 2.52
CA GLU A 193 17.17 13.20 3.06
C GLU A 193 16.20 13.91 4.02
N SER A 194 16.72 14.87 4.81
CA SER A 194 15.87 15.72 5.67
C SER A 194 14.92 16.58 4.87
N ARG A 195 15.37 17.15 3.75
CA ARG A 195 14.50 17.89 2.82
C ARG A 195 13.46 16.98 2.18
N ALA A 196 13.86 15.80 1.69
CA ALA A 196 12.92 14.84 1.09
C ALA A 196 11.83 14.41 2.09
N PHE A 197 12.20 14.16 3.35
CA PHE A 197 11.24 13.85 4.40
C PHE A 197 10.33 15.03 4.74
N ALA A 198 10.85 16.25 4.77
CA ALA A 198 10.06 17.46 4.96
C ALA A 198 9.07 17.68 3.80
N GLU A 199 9.45 17.41 2.56
CA GLU A 199 8.55 17.47 1.40
C GLU A 199 7.43 16.40 1.50
N LEU A 200 7.74 15.20 1.98
CA LEU A 200 6.70 14.21 2.29
C LEU A 200 5.67 14.77 3.27
N LEU A 201 6.11 15.37 4.38
CA LEU A 201 5.21 15.91 5.39
C LEU A 201 4.34 17.04 4.83
N LYS A 202 4.84 17.85 3.90
CA LYS A 202 4.05 18.92 3.23
C LYS A 202 2.90 18.38 2.38
N LEU A 203 2.95 17.13 1.92
CA LEU A 203 1.85 16.51 1.19
C LEU A 203 0.58 16.37 2.05
N SER A 204 0.69 16.49 3.38
CA SER A 204 -0.46 16.55 4.30
C SER A 204 -1.41 17.72 4.05
N ARG A 205 -0.98 18.76 3.31
CA ARG A 205 -1.89 19.83 2.85
C ARG A 205 -2.98 19.36 1.89
N PHE A 206 -2.81 18.17 1.29
CA PHE A 206 -3.79 17.51 0.46
C PHE A 206 -4.57 16.49 1.28
N PRO A 207 -5.84 16.76 1.65
CA PRO A 207 -6.61 15.88 2.54
C PRO A 207 -6.89 14.49 1.96
N GLN A 208 -6.71 14.30 0.64
CA GLN A 208 -6.86 13.02 -0.03
C GLN A 208 -5.60 12.13 0.03
N VAL A 209 -4.49 12.60 0.63
CA VAL A 209 -3.22 11.85 0.68
C VAL A 209 -3.13 11.02 1.95
N TYR A 210 -2.83 9.74 1.77
CA TYR A 210 -2.61 8.74 2.82
C TYR A 210 -1.22 8.13 2.70
N VAL A 211 -0.65 7.71 3.81
CA VAL A 211 0.69 7.13 3.87
C VAL A 211 0.63 5.69 4.33
N LYS A 212 1.24 4.78 3.58
CA LYS A 212 1.49 3.42 4.04
C LYS A 212 2.80 3.38 4.83
N PHE A 213 2.68 3.25 6.13
CA PHE A 213 3.80 2.98 7.03
C PHE A 213 4.15 1.50 6.94
N SER A 214 4.89 1.15 5.90
CA SER A 214 5.09 -0.22 5.42
C SER A 214 6.52 -0.43 4.94
N ALA A 215 6.91 -1.70 4.72
CA ALA A 215 8.25 -2.07 4.31
C ALA A 215 9.34 -1.41 5.17
N LEU A 216 9.20 -1.51 6.50
CA LEU A 216 10.02 -0.77 7.46
C LEU A 216 11.53 -1.03 7.25
N PHE A 217 11.90 -2.24 6.84
CA PHE A 217 13.27 -2.64 6.50
C PHE A 217 13.87 -1.84 5.33
N ARG A 218 13.04 -1.22 4.47
CA ARG A 218 13.51 -0.40 3.35
C ARG A 218 13.82 1.04 3.75
N VAL A 219 13.14 1.54 4.79
CA VAL A 219 13.19 2.97 5.19
C VAL A 219 13.90 3.20 6.52
N SER A 220 14.04 2.17 7.35
CA SER A 220 14.88 2.17 8.56
C SER A 220 16.38 2.14 8.20
N ARG A 221 17.20 2.64 9.12
CA ARG A 221 18.66 2.51 9.13
C ARG A 221 19.16 1.47 10.12
N MET A 222 18.25 0.93 10.91
CA MET A 222 18.53 -0.08 11.94
C MET A 222 17.92 -1.43 11.55
N PRO A 223 18.50 -2.53 12.03
CA PRO A 223 17.86 -3.84 11.91
C PRO A 223 16.56 -3.88 12.73
N PHE A 224 15.82 -4.99 12.61
CA PHE A 224 14.66 -5.25 13.47
C PHE A 224 14.99 -4.94 14.95
N PRO A 225 14.11 -4.25 15.66
CA PRO A 225 12.74 -3.88 15.30
C PRO A 225 12.56 -2.46 14.71
N TYR A 226 13.54 -1.90 14.02
CA TYR A 226 13.45 -0.65 13.25
C TYR A 226 13.03 0.58 14.08
N THR A 227 13.48 0.67 15.33
CA THR A 227 13.02 1.68 16.29
C THR A 227 13.49 3.10 16.02
N ASP A 228 14.39 3.30 15.08
CA ASP A 228 14.74 4.61 14.54
C ASP A 228 13.59 5.28 13.77
N LEU A 229 12.57 4.51 13.38
CA LEU A 229 11.34 5.02 12.74
C LEU A 229 10.33 5.65 13.72
N SER A 230 10.56 5.60 15.03
CA SER A 230 9.63 6.18 16.01
C SER A 230 9.41 7.69 15.83
N ASP A 231 10.47 8.47 15.59
CA ASP A 231 10.37 9.90 15.31
C ASP A 231 9.66 10.17 13.97
N ALA A 232 9.93 9.36 12.95
CA ALA A 232 9.23 9.44 11.67
C ALA A 232 7.72 9.17 11.83
N LEU A 233 7.32 8.16 12.61
CA LEU A 233 5.91 7.87 12.88
C LEU A 233 5.22 9.02 13.63
N THR A 234 5.89 9.60 14.66
CA THR A 234 5.38 10.76 15.38
C THR A 234 5.13 11.94 14.44
N LYS A 235 6.08 12.25 13.55
CA LYS A 235 5.96 13.34 12.57
C LYS A 235 4.85 13.09 11.54
N LEU A 236 4.71 11.85 11.07
CA LEU A 236 3.63 11.46 10.16
C LEU A 236 2.26 11.64 10.82
N ILE A 237 2.07 11.16 12.06
CA ILE A 237 0.82 11.32 12.80
C ILE A 237 0.53 12.81 13.04
N SER A 238 1.54 13.60 13.42
CA SER A 238 1.36 15.04 13.66
C SER A 238 0.98 15.81 12.40
N SER A 239 1.44 15.38 11.22
CA SER A 239 1.18 16.07 9.95
C SER A 239 -0.09 15.61 9.25
N PHE A 240 -0.30 14.28 9.14
CA PHE A 240 -1.42 13.68 8.40
C PHE A 240 -2.60 13.28 9.29
N GLY A 241 -2.35 13.08 10.60
CA GLY A 241 -3.28 12.37 11.47
C GLY A 241 -3.20 10.85 11.31
N ALA A 242 -3.41 10.10 12.39
CA ALA A 242 -3.38 8.63 12.36
C ALA A 242 -4.40 8.02 11.39
N SER A 243 -5.53 8.71 11.15
CA SER A 243 -6.57 8.31 10.19
C SER A 243 -6.13 8.33 8.73
N HIS A 244 -4.94 8.85 8.43
CA HIS A 244 -4.34 8.84 7.09
C HIS A 244 -3.13 7.90 7.00
N ILE A 245 -2.91 7.06 8.01
CA ILE A 245 -1.77 6.14 8.04
C ILE A 245 -2.30 4.70 8.10
N MET A 246 -1.65 3.82 7.34
CA MET A 246 -1.95 2.38 7.30
C MET A 246 -0.67 1.58 7.43
N TRP A 247 -0.72 0.48 8.21
CA TRP A 247 0.35 -0.51 8.23
C TRP A 247 0.33 -1.38 6.97
N GLY A 248 1.51 -1.86 6.54
CA GLY A 248 1.69 -2.89 5.52
C GLY A 248 3.01 -3.62 5.69
N SER A 249 3.02 -4.92 5.45
CA SER A 249 4.20 -5.78 5.64
C SER A 249 5.23 -5.65 4.52
N ASP A 250 4.77 -5.49 3.29
CA ASP A 250 5.53 -5.75 2.05
C ASP A 250 5.93 -7.24 1.92
N PHE A 251 5.02 -8.17 2.35
CA PHE A 251 5.20 -9.60 2.10
C PHE A 251 5.34 -9.85 0.58
N PRO A 252 6.17 -10.78 0.14
CA PRO A 252 7.02 -11.66 0.92
C PRO A 252 8.41 -11.09 1.24
N PHE A 253 8.73 -9.87 0.83
CA PHE A 253 10.05 -9.26 1.06
C PHE A 253 10.41 -9.10 2.55
N ILE A 254 9.43 -8.98 3.43
CA ILE A 254 9.62 -8.92 4.89
C ILE A 254 10.10 -10.26 5.48
N VAL A 255 9.82 -11.39 4.82
CA VAL A 255 10.06 -12.73 5.38
C VAL A 255 11.53 -12.97 5.69
N PRO A 256 12.49 -12.75 4.79
CA PRO A 256 13.92 -12.93 5.10
C PRO A 256 14.47 -11.89 6.08
N GLU A 257 13.79 -10.75 6.28
CA GLU A 257 14.26 -9.65 7.14
C GLU A 257 13.98 -9.92 8.63
N CYS A 258 12.72 -10.23 8.96
CA CYS A 258 12.30 -10.50 10.34
C CYS A 258 11.12 -11.46 10.45
N GLY A 259 10.69 -12.05 9.34
CA GLY A 259 9.45 -12.81 9.25
C GLY A 259 8.21 -11.91 9.17
N TYR A 260 7.10 -12.46 8.68
CA TYR A 260 5.85 -11.71 8.55
C TYR A 260 5.31 -11.23 9.91
N LYS A 261 5.30 -12.13 10.91
CA LYS A 261 4.91 -11.81 12.29
C LYS A 261 5.82 -10.76 12.91
N GLY A 262 7.13 -10.85 12.69
CA GLY A 262 8.09 -9.84 13.15
C GLY A 262 7.82 -8.47 12.54
N GLY A 263 7.44 -8.39 11.26
CA GLY A 263 7.04 -7.14 10.62
C GLY A 263 5.84 -6.45 11.33
N LYS A 264 4.86 -7.24 11.77
CA LYS A 264 3.75 -6.74 12.59
C LYS A 264 4.21 -6.32 13.99
N GLU A 265 5.04 -7.12 14.65
CA GLU A 265 5.57 -6.82 15.99
C GLU A 265 6.39 -5.52 16.00
N ALA A 266 7.17 -5.27 14.95
CA ALA A 266 7.95 -4.04 14.81
C ALA A 266 7.09 -2.76 14.90
N ILE A 267 5.89 -2.77 14.32
CA ILE A 267 4.95 -1.63 14.41
C ILE A 267 4.59 -1.35 15.88
N SER A 268 4.28 -2.38 16.67
CA SER A 268 3.94 -2.22 18.07
C SER A 268 5.10 -1.60 18.88
N LEU A 269 6.32 -2.09 18.63
CA LEU A 269 7.52 -1.60 19.33
C LEU A 269 7.89 -0.15 18.94
N ILE A 270 7.74 0.19 17.64
CA ILE A 270 7.93 1.56 17.15
C ILE A 270 6.88 2.49 17.76
N ALA A 271 5.61 2.08 17.76
CA ALA A 271 4.50 2.86 18.29
C ALA A 271 4.61 3.08 19.80
N GLU A 272 5.05 2.07 20.57
CA GLU A 272 5.33 2.19 21.99
C GLU A 272 6.42 3.26 22.23
N LYS A 273 7.53 3.19 21.50
CA LYS A 273 8.61 4.17 21.60
C LYS A 273 8.17 5.57 21.17
N ALA A 274 7.30 5.67 20.16
CA ALA A 274 6.71 6.92 19.69
C ALA A 274 5.57 7.44 20.57
N GLN A 275 5.18 6.70 21.61
CA GLN A 275 4.06 7.01 22.52
C GLN A 275 2.73 7.22 21.75
N VAL A 276 2.49 6.41 20.71
CA VAL A 276 1.26 6.45 19.93
C VAL A 276 0.09 5.98 20.80
N THR A 277 -1.02 6.71 20.75
CA THR A 277 -2.19 6.36 21.55
C THR A 277 -2.86 5.07 21.04
N PRO A 278 -3.54 4.30 21.92
CA PRO A 278 -4.32 3.13 21.46
C PRO A 278 -5.36 3.47 20.38
N SER A 279 -5.99 4.64 20.45
CA SER A 279 -6.94 5.12 19.45
C SER A 279 -6.28 5.37 18.08
N ASP A 280 -5.07 5.95 18.07
CA ASP A 280 -4.33 6.16 16.81
C ASP A 280 -3.87 4.83 16.20
N MET A 281 -3.48 3.88 17.07
CA MET A 281 -3.11 2.53 16.61
C MET A 281 -4.27 1.76 15.99
N GLU A 282 -5.51 1.99 16.39
CA GLU A 282 -6.68 1.40 15.72
C GLU A 282 -6.77 1.82 14.24
N TYR A 283 -6.49 3.09 13.96
CA TYR A 283 -6.44 3.57 12.58
C TYR A 283 -5.34 2.88 11.79
N ILE A 284 -4.12 2.88 12.32
CA ILE A 284 -2.94 2.31 11.65
C ILE A 284 -3.13 0.81 11.37
N TRP A 285 -3.70 0.06 12.35
CA TRP A 285 -3.92 -1.38 12.21
C TRP A 285 -4.97 -1.77 11.18
N GLY A 286 -6.01 -0.96 10.96
CA GLY A 286 -7.03 -1.39 10.02
C GLY A 286 -8.20 -0.45 9.82
N LYS A 287 -8.48 0.47 10.75
CA LYS A 287 -9.64 1.36 10.64
C LYS A 287 -9.53 2.27 9.40
N THR A 288 -8.34 2.82 9.13
CA THR A 288 -8.07 3.61 7.92
C THR A 288 -8.32 2.77 6.65
N ALA A 289 -7.78 1.55 6.57
CA ALA A 289 -7.97 0.67 5.43
C ALA A 289 -9.45 0.32 5.22
N ARG A 290 -10.19 0.01 6.30
CA ARG A 290 -11.63 -0.28 6.23
C ARG A 290 -12.47 0.92 5.78
N GLN A 291 -12.06 2.13 6.12
CA GLN A 291 -12.71 3.36 5.64
C GLN A 291 -12.46 3.62 4.15
N LEU A 292 -11.23 3.34 3.67
CA LEU A 292 -10.87 3.52 2.28
C LEU A 292 -11.43 2.44 1.35
N PHE A 293 -11.66 1.24 1.88
CA PHE A 293 -12.15 0.08 1.14
C PHE A 293 -13.48 -0.42 1.75
N PRO A 294 -14.57 0.37 1.65
CA PRO A 294 -15.83 0.04 2.29
C PRO A 294 -16.41 -1.28 1.72
N GLY A 295 -16.97 -2.10 2.63
CA GLY A 295 -17.52 -3.41 2.27
C GLY A 295 -16.51 -4.56 2.31
N HIS A 296 -15.22 -4.27 2.51
CA HIS A 296 -14.19 -5.27 2.77
C HIS A 296 -13.89 -5.38 4.28
N TRP A 297 -13.50 -6.58 4.71
CA TRP A 297 -13.06 -6.87 6.09
C TRP A 297 -14.06 -6.43 7.16
N LEU A 298 -15.34 -6.74 6.93
CA LEU A 298 -16.45 -6.46 7.86
C LEU A 298 -16.38 -7.36 9.10
#